data_7ec2015c8af5ec293ad2d4b9b136effb
#
_entry.id   7ec2015c8af5ec293ad2d4b9b136effb
#
_cell.length_a   1.000
_cell.length_b   1.000
_cell.length_c   1.000
_cell.angle_alpha   90.00
_cell.angle_beta   90.00
_cell.angle_gamma   90.00
#
_symmetry.space_group_name_H-M   'P 1'
#
loop_
_entity.id
_entity.type
_entity.pdbx_description
1 polymer ?
#
loop_
_entity_poly.entity_id
_entity_poly.type
_entity_poly.pdbx_seq_one_letter_code
_entity_poly.pdbx_strand_id
1 'polypeptide(L)'
;MSNYTSNDIINAIAAAAKALEARKDEINRLNVFPVPDGDTGTNMSLTLAMVVDNLAKLPIGASSEDRRRAITTGALMGARGNSGVITSQIMRGLCEGIADHEEFDIVAVDDAFSRAVEVAFNAVRKPVEGTILTVLRDTATAAHKARKKKMELDEGLQFIVGESYASVQRTPELLPVLKENGVVDAGGFGIAIFFDSFVASLTGRAEAMVDELAFTRTAAPKVEIEQINDWEGSKYKYCNEFLVNSETLDPEEALDFLQTMGDCELCVGSTPKFKVHVHSNTPDKVLAYFLERGEIFEVFIHNMKLQSEERTEKLEAEQEAAHKAIGFVAVAAGSGNAAILESLGVDYVVSGGQTMNPSTKELLDAVNKVNADSVIILPNNSNIIMASQSCAQVSEKPCAVVTTKSVPEAFSALFAFDEDATLEENVEAMTEACEDVKTGEITRAIKDSKDVHGNPIHDGDVIGIADGDLEVVSDSIEDATIRVLEAMDAEDADTLTILAGEDYSDEEFEALLARIEEEFEDLEIDSHRGEQPLYPIVLSVE
;
A
#
# COMPACT_ATOMS: atom_id res chain seq x y z
N MET A 1 30.30 0.52 13.53
CA MET A 1 29.51 1.53 14.27
C MET A 1 29.16 2.62 13.27
N SER A 2 27.92 2.68 12.85
CA SER A 2 27.42 3.74 11.95
C SER A 2 27.27 5.01 12.80
N ASN A 3 28.21 5.94 12.71
CA ASN A 3 28.11 7.24 13.38
C ASN A 3 27.32 8.18 12.48
N TYR A 4 25.99 8.22 12.64
CA TYR A 4 25.16 9.20 11.96
C TYR A 4 25.38 10.60 12.48
N THR A 5 25.59 11.54 11.56
CA THR A 5 25.76 12.94 11.90
C THR A 5 24.39 13.62 12.11
N SER A 6 24.40 14.78 12.75
CA SER A 6 23.16 15.58 12.85
C SER A 6 22.58 15.98 11.50
N ASN A 7 23.40 16.06 10.44
CA ASN A 7 22.91 16.34 9.09
C ASN A 7 22.20 15.12 8.49
N ASP A 8 22.69 13.91 8.76
CA ASP A 8 22.04 12.68 8.31
C ASP A 8 20.65 12.56 8.92
N ILE A 9 20.50 12.89 10.22
CA ILE A 9 19.20 12.90 10.90
C ILE A 9 18.25 13.95 10.29
N ILE A 10 18.74 15.17 9.99
CA ILE A 10 17.92 16.21 9.34
C ILE A 10 17.46 15.77 7.95
N ASN A 11 18.37 15.20 7.16
CA ASN A 11 18.06 14.68 5.84
C ASN A 11 17.04 13.53 5.91
N ALA A 12 17.18 12.65 6.91
CA ALA A 12 16.23 11.56 7.14
C ALA A 12 14.83 12.06 7.53
N ILE A 13 14.73 13.11 8.35
CA ILE A 13 13.45 13.77 8.67
C ILE A 13 12.81 14.35 7.40
N ALA A 14 13.61 15.04 6.58
CA ALA A 14 13.11 15.63 5.34
C ALA A 14 12.66 14.56 4.32
N ALA A 15 13.39 13.46 4.20
CA ALA A 15 13.01 12.32 3.37
C ALA A 15 11.70 11.68 3.85
N ALA A 16 11.56 11.45 5.16
CA ALA A 16 10.37 10.89 5.76
C ALA A 16 9.14 11.81 5.59
N ALA A 17 9.31 13.12 5.75
CA ALA A 17 8.24 14.08 5.50
C ALA A 17 7.78 14.05 4.03
N LYS A 18 8.73 13.97 3.09
CA LYS A 18 8.43 13.88 1.66
C LYS A 18 7.70 12.57 1.30
N ALA A 19 8.11 11.44 1.88
CA ALA A 19 7.48 10.16 1.65
C ALA A 19 6.03 10.14 2.17
N LEU A 20 5.80 10.73 3.33
CA LEU A 20 4.45 10.85 3.89
C LEU A 20 3.56 11.78 3.05
N GLU A 21 4.10 12.92 2.56
CA GLU A 21 3.37 13.81 1.64
C GLU A 21 2.99 13.11 0.33
N ALA A 22 3.90 12.30 -0.22
CA ALA A 22 3.63 11.54 -1.45
C ALA A 22 2.50 10.50 -1.28
N ARG A 23 2.28 10.01 -0.05
CA ARG A 23 1.27 8.99 0.28
C ARG A 23 0.10 9.52 1.11
N LYS A 24 -0.03 10.85 1.24
CA LYS A 24 -1.08 11.45 2.08
C LYS A 24 -2.50 11.04 1.68
N ASP A 25 -2.78 10.95 0.38
CA ASP A 25 -4.10 10.59 -0.11
C ASP A 25 -4.44 9.12 0.19
N GLU A 26 -3.45 8.23 0.16
CA GLU A 26 -3.59 6.85 0.62
C GLU A 26 -3.93 6.79 2.11
N ILE A 27 -3.20 7.55 2.95
CA ILE A 27 -3.49 7.63 4.39
C ILE A 27 -4.89 8.23 4.64
N ASN A 28 -5.27 9.26 3.87
CA ASN A 28 -6.58 9.89 3.96
C ASN A 28 -7.71 8.90 3.66
N ARG A 29 -7.53 7.99 2.71
CA ARG A 29 -8.51 6.95 2.38
C ARG A 29 -8.78 5.98 3.54
N LEU A 30 -7.78 5.71 4.37
CA LEU A 30 -7.89 4.83 5.54
C LEU A 30 -8.58 5.49 6.74
N ASN A 31 -8.80 6.81 6.71
CA ASN A 31 -9.31 7.57 7.85
C ASN A 31 -10.82 7.35 8.06
N VAL A 32 -11.17 6.47 8.98
CA VAL A 32 -12.55 6.19 9.40
C VAL A 32 -12.78 6.44 10.90
N PHE A 33 -11.72 6.74 11.66
CA PHE A 33 -11.78 6.96 13.11
C PHE A 33 -10.83 8.10 13.55
N PRO A 34 -11.18 8.94 14.54
CA PRO A 34 -12.47 9.00 15.25
C PRO A 34 -13.60 9.67 14.44
N VAL A 35 -13.26 10.42 13.40
CA VAL A 35 -14.16 11.06 12.45
C VAL A 35 -13.70 10.72 11.05
N PRO A 36 -14.58 10.26 10.15
CA PRO A 36 -14.22 9.89 8.79
C PRO A 36 -14.13 11.11 7.86
N ASP A 37 -13.34 12.13 8.22
CA ASP A 37 -13.16 13.37 7.45
C ASP A 37 -12.07 13.29 6.37
N GLY A 38 -11.28 12.19 6.38
CA GLY A 38 -10.31 11.91 5.33
C GLY A 38 -9.11 12.85 5.31
N ASP A 39 -8.72 13.39 6.44
CA ASP A 39 -7.69 14.43 6.53
C ASP A 39 -6.41 14.01 7.28
N THR A 40 -6.36 12.78 7.82
CA THR A 40 -5.24 12.28 8.63
C THR A 40 -3.88 12.44 7.95
N GLY A 41 -3.76 12.02 6.69
CA GLY A 41 -2.51 12.14 5.93
C GLY A 41 -2.12 13.59 5.67
N THR A 42 -3.10 14.42 5.33
CA THR A 42 -2.93 15.87 5.13
C THR A 42 -2.43 16.54 6.42
N ASN A 43 -3.06 16.24 7.55
CA ASN A 43 -2.70 16.81 8.85
C ASN A 43 -1.29 16.42 9.30
N MET A 44 -0.92 15.16 9.13
CA MET A 44 0.43 14.68 9.44
C MET A 44 1.49 15.32 8.51
N SER A 45 1.20 15.42 7.21
CA SER A 45 2.08 16.07 6.22
C SER A 45 2.33 17.53 6.55
N LEU A 46 1.29 18.30 6.82
CA LEU A 46 1.42 19.72 7.19
C LEU A 46 2.23 19.90 8.49
N THR A 47 2.03 19.00 9.45
CA THR A 47 2.80 18.99 10.69
C THR A 47 4.30 18.81 10.43
N LEU A 48 4.66 17.83 9.60
CA LEU A 48 6.06 17.54 9.29
C LEU A 48 6.69 18.55 8.31
N ALA A 49 5.92 19.13 7.40
CA ALA A 49 6.39 20.19 6.52
C ALA A 49 6.88 21.40 7.32
N MET A 50 6.16 21.79 8.39
CA MET A 50 6.58 22.88 9.28
C MET A 50 7.84 22.53 10.07
N VAL A 51 8.07 21.26 10.40
CA VAL A 51 9.33 20.79 11.01
C VAL A 51 10.49 21.01 10.04
N VAL A 52 10.33 20.59 8.78
CA VAL A 52 11.35 20.75 7.74
C VAL A 52 11.65 22.24 7.49
N ASP A 53 10.62 23.07 7.40
CA ASP A 53 10.74 24.51 7.23
C ASP A 53 11.52 25.19 8.37
N ASN A 54 11.26 24.79 9.61
CA ASN A 54 11.97 25.35 10.77
C ASN A 54 13.43 24.88 10.82
N LEU A 55 13.71 23.63 10.46
CA LEU A 55 15.08 23.12 10.36
C LEU A 55 15.86 23.84 9.26
N ALA A 56 15.22 24.11 8.10
CA ALA A 56 15.85 24.84 6.99
C ALA A 56 16.23 26.30 7.33
N LYS A 57 15.56 26.93 8.31
CA LYS A 57 15.84 28.30 8.78
C LYS A 57 17.01 28.38 9.74
N LEU A 58 17.52 27.25 10.24
CA LEU A 58 18.63 27.25 11.18
C LEU A 58 19.96 27.66 10.50
N PRO A 59 20.82 28.39 11.21
CA PRO A 59 22.14 28.70 10.69
C PRO A 59 23.02 27.46 10.58
N ILE A 60 23.99 27.49 9.67
CA ILE A 60 25.01 26.44 9.55
C ILE A 60 25.75 26.32 10.87
N GLY A 61 25.81 25.11 11.44
CA GLY A 61 26.47 24.85 12.73
C GLY A 61 25.56 25.07 13.95
N ALA A 62 24.25 25.19 13.76
CA ALA A 62 23.29 25.22 14.87
C ALA A 62 23.52 24.06 15.85
N SER A 63 23.33 24.30 17.14
CA SER A 63 23.49 23.30 18.19
C SER A 63 22.44 22.18 18.10
N SER A 64 22.72 21.06 18.74
CA SER A 64 21.71 19.97 18.85
C SER A 64 20.45 20.43 19.58
N GLU A 65 20.60 21.32 20.55
CA GLU A 65 19.48 21.95 21.26
C GLU A 65 18.63 22.84 20.33
N ASP A 66 19.26 23.70 19.50
CA ASP A 66 18.53 24.53 18.53
C ASP A 66 17.77 23.69 17.53
N ARG A 67 18.35 22.57 17.08
CA ARG A 67 17.70 21.63 16.16
C ARG A 67 16.51 20.94 16.79
N ARG A 68 16.65 20.41 18.01
CA ARG A 68 15.51 19.83 18.75
C ARG A 68 14.40 20.85 18.98
N ARG A 69 14.77 22.09 19.32
CA ARG A 69 13.82 23.19 19.48
C ARG A 69 13.10 23.53 18.17
N ALA A 70 13.81 23.53 17.04
CA ALA A 70 13.21 23.77 15.72
C ALA A 70 12.22 22.67 15.36
N ILE A 71 12.56 21.38 15.62
CA ILE A 71 11.67 20.24 15.40
C ILE A 71 10.42 20.35 16.27
N THR A 72 10.56 20.52 17.57
CA THR A 72 9.43 20.54 18.51
C THR A 72 8.52 21.75 18.29
N THR A 73 9.10 22.93 18.03
CA THR A 73 8.33 24.13 17.72
C THR A 73 7.63 23.99 16.36
N GLY A 74 8.34 23.49 15.35
CA GLY A 74 7.76 23.25 14.01
C GLY A 74 6.59 22.29 14.07
N ALA A 75 6.75 21.16 14.75
CA ALA A 75 5.71 20.17 14.91
C ALA A 75 4.48 20.74 15.65
N LEU A 76 4.68 21.49 16.73
CA LEU A 76 3.59 22.10 17.50
C LEU A 76 2.83 23.14 16.69
N MET A 77 3.55 24.03 15.99
CA MET A 77 2.95 25.11 15.20
C MET A 77 2.27 24.58 13.93
N GLY A 78 2.84 23.53 13.34
CA GLY A 78 2.28 22.88 12.15
C GLY A 78 1.15 21.91 12.43
N ALA A 79 0.94 21.53 13.70
CA ALA A 79 -0.06 20.53 14.06
C ALA A 79 -1.47 20.91 13.57
N ARG A 80 -2.16 19.94 12.94
CA ARG A 80 -3.56 20.05 12.49
C ARG A 80 -4.30 18.77 12.86
N GLY A 81 -5.55 18.87 13.26
CA GLY A 81 -6.39 17.76 13.68
C GLY A 81 -5.78 16.93 14.82
N ASN A 82 -6.50 15.89 15.24
CA ASN A 82 -5.99 14.96 16.25
C ASN A 82 -4.68 14.30 15.82
N SER A 83 -4.60 13.86 14.56
CA SER A 83 -3.42 13.16 14.02
C SER A 83 -2.17 14.03 14.01
N GLY A 84 -2.30 15.30 13.60
CA GLY A 84 -1.18 16.24 13.61
C GLY A 84 -0.74 16.60 15.03
N VAL A 85 -1.68 16.82 15.96
CA VAL A 85 -1.33 17.10 17.37
C VAL A 85 -0.62 15.90 18.00
N ILE A 86 -1.11 14.67 17.81
CA ILE A 86 -0.45 13.46 18.34
C ILE A 86 0.93 13.30 17.70
N THR A 87 1.06 13.48 16.38
CA THR A 87 2.36 13.46 15.68
C THR A 87 3.33 14.48 16.27
N SER A 88 2.85 15.69 16.60
CA SER A 88 3.68 16.72 17.24
C SER A 88 4.22 16.29 18.61
N GLN A 89 3.40 15.57 19.39
CA GLN A 89 3.80 15.05 20.70
C GLN A 89 4.76 13.86 20.59
N ILE A 90 4.59 13.01 19.56
CA ILE A 90 5.56 11.97 19.24
C ILE A 90 6.93 12.59 18.91
N MET A 91 6.96 13.58 18.01
CA MET A 91 8.21 14.30 17.65
C MET A 91 8.86 14.98 18.86
N ARG A 92 8.04 15.58 19.73
CA ARG A 92 8.52 16.16 20.98
C ARG A 92 9.16 15.12 21.88
N GLY A 93 8.47 14.01 22.13
CA GLY A 93 8.98 12.93 22.98
C GLY A 93 10.27 12.30 22.44
N LEU A 94 10.37 12.07 21.13
CA LEU A 94 11.59 11.60 20.48
C LEU A 94 12.75 12.58 20.72
N CYS A 95 12.54 13.89 20.56
CA CYS A 95 13.54 14.92 20.81
C CYS A 95 13.95 15.02 22.29
N GLU A 96 13.01 14.87 23.22
CA GLU A 96 13.29 14.88 24.65
C GLU A 96 14.09 13.64 25.07
N GLY A 97 13.74 12.45 24.55
CA GLY A 97 14.38 11.20 24.92
C GLY A 97 15.83 11.05 24.45
N ILE A 98 16.21 11.73 23.34
CA ILE A 98 17.61 11.73 22.87
C ILE A 98 18.45 12.89 23.46
N ALA A 99 17.86 13.78 24.27
CA ALA A 99 18.50 15.03 24.65
C ALA A 99 19.81 14.84 25.43
N ASP A 100 19.88 13.82 26.27
CA ASP A 100 21.01 13.53 27.16
C ASP A 100 22.03 12.55 26.54
N HIS A 101 21.83 12.13 25.27
CA HIS A 101 22.73 11.22 24.57
C HIS A 101 23.72 11.98 23.70
N GLU A 102 25.00 11.65 23.81
CA GLU A 102 26.07 12.21 22.97
C GLU A 102 26.15 11.48 21.61
N GLU A 103 25.77 10.19 21.57
CA GLU A 103 25.78 9.33 20.39
C GLU A 103 24.38 8.85 20.05
N PHE A 104 24.09 8.71 18.75
CA PHE A 104 22.85 8.12 18.27
C PHE A 104 23.06 6.60 18.11
N ASP A 105 22.78 5.87 19.18
CA ASP A 105 22.89 4.41 19.29
C ASP A 105 21.54 3.77 19.64
N ILE A 106 21.51 2.44 19.75
CA ILE A 106 20.28 1.70 20.08
C ILE A 106 19.73 2.03 21.48
N VAL A 107 20.57 2.55 22.38
CA VAL A 107 20.14 2.99 23.72
C VAL A 107 19.41 4.32 23.60
N ALA A 108 19.97 5.27 22.85
CA ALA A 108 19.32 6.55 22.58
C ALA A 108 17.98 6.36 21.84
N VAL A 109 17.90 5.39 20.92
CA VAL A 109 16.65 5.03 20.21
C VAL A 109 15.59 4.49 21.18
N ASP A 110 15.95 3.56 22.07
CA ASP A 110 15.02 3.03 23.09
C ASP A 110 14.49 4.14 24.03
N ASP A 111 15.38 4.98 24.52
CA ASP A 111 15.01 6.10 25.41
C ASP A 111 14.15 7.13 24.67
N ALA A 112 14.43 7.40 23.39
CA ALA A 112 13.60 8.26 22.52
C ALA A 112 12.18 7.74 22.36
N PHE A 113 12.02 6.47 21.99
CA PHE A 113 10.70 5.86 21.83
C PHE A 113 9.94 5.74 23.15
N SER A 114 10.62 5.40 24.24
CA SER A 114 10.03 5.33 25.57
C SER A 114 9.47 6.69 26.01
N ARG A 115 10.23 7.78 25.77
CA ARG A 115 9.77 9.12 26.05
C ARG A 115 8.66 9.58 25.11
N ALA A 116 8.70 9.19 23.84
CA ALA A 116 7.64 9.49 22.88
C ALA A 116 6.29 8.87 23.30
N VAL A 117 6.29 7.63 23.79
CA VAL A 117 5.09 6.98 24.34
C VAL A 117 4.55 7.78 25.52
N GLU A 118 5.41 8.12 26.50
CA GLU A 118 4.99 8.88 27.68
C GLU A 118 4.35 10.22 27.31
N VAL A 119 5.01 10.99 26.43
CA VAL A 119 4.54 12.32 26.02
C VAL A 119 3.24 12.23 25.22
N ALA A 120 3.14 11.29 24.27
CA ALA A 120 1.96 11.16 23.43
C ALA A 120 0.74 10.63 24.21
N PHE A 121 0.92 9.64 25.09
CA PHE A 121 -0.18 9.13 25.93
C PHE A 121 -0.65 10.18 26.96
N ASN A 122 0.23 10.97 27.53
CA ASN A 122 -0.16 12.04 28.46
C ASN A 122 -0.91 13.19 27.77
N ALA A 123 -0.70 13.37 26.46
CA ALA A 123 -1.43 14.37 25.67
C ALA A 123 -2.88 13.99 25.40
N VAL A 124 -3.19 12.70 25.40
CA VAL A 124 -4.53 12.16 25.07
C VAL A 124 -5.19 11.62 26.32
N ARG A 125 -6.27 12.26 26.78
CA ARG A 125 -6.97 11.86 28.02
C ARG A 125 -7.61 10.48 27.99
N LYS A 126 -8.08 10.06 26.81
CA LYS A 126 -8.73 8.77 26.60
C LYS A 126 -8.05 8.04 25.43
N PRO A 127 -6.87 7.45 25.65
CA PRO A 127 -6.22 6.67 24.62
C PRO A 127 -7.11 5.51 24.16
N VAL A 128 -7.22 5.34 22.84
CA VAL A 128 -8.00 4.24 22.24
C VAL A 128 -7.04 3.23 21.66
N GLU A 129 -7.24 1.94 21.98
CA GLU A 129 -6.45 0.85 21.42
C GLU A 129 -6.79 0.64 19.93
N GLY A 130 -5.80 0.22 19.15
CA GLY A 130 -5.92 0.06 17.71
C GLY A 130 -5.70 1.36 16.93
N THR A 131 -5.09 2.38 17.55
CA THR A 131 -4.78 3.68 16.91
C THR A 131 -3.26 3.91 16.82
N ILE A 132 -2.86 5.06 16.27
CA ILE A 132 -1.46 5.55 16.24
C ILE A 132 -0.73 5.38 17.57
N LEU A 133 -1.42 5.52 18.71
CA LEU A 133 -0.84 5.34 20.04
C LEU A 133 -0.46 3.88 20.31
N THR A 134 -1.28 2.94 19.87
CA THR A 134 -0.97 1.50 19.94
C THR A 134 0.26 1.18 19.11
N VAL A 135 0.31 1.67 17.86
CA VAL A 135 1.46 1.47 16.96
C VAL A 135 2.74 2.06 17.57
N LEU A 136 2.67 3.26 18.12
CA LEU A 136 3.81 3.90 18.80
C LEU A 136 4.31 3.06 20.00
N ARG A 137 3.40 2.56 20.84
CA ARG A 137 3.74 1.72 22.01
C ARG A 137 4.37 0.40 21.61
N ASP A 138 3.85 -0.26 20.60
CA ASP A 138 4.39 -1.51 20.08
C ASP A 138 5.77 -1.30 19.47
N THR A 139 5.96 -0.20 18.72
CA THR A 139 7.25 0.23 18.17
C THR A 139 8.28 0.50 19.28
N ALA A 140 7.90 1.19 20.36
CA ALA A 140 8.75 1.39 21.54
C ALA A 140 9.10 0.06 22.22
N THR A 141 8.16 -0.88 22.27
CA THR A 141 8.42 -2.23 22.80
C THR A 141 9.47 -2.96 21.95
N ALA A 142 9.45 -2.77 20.63
CA ALA A 142 10.48 -3.33 19.75
C ALA A 142 11.85 -2.65 19.97
N ALA A 143 11.90 -1.35 20.16
CA ALA A 143 13.13 -0.63 20.50
C ALA A 143 13.76 -1.17 21.82
N HIS A 144 12.93 -1.36 22.84
CA HIS A 144 13.37 -1.98 24.08
C HIS A 144 13.89 -3.43 23.89
N LYS A 145 13.23 -4.24 23.05
CA LYS A 145 13.71 -5.59 22.70
C LYS A 145 15.05 -5.54 21.95
N ALA A 146 15.22 -4.61 21.01
CA ALA A 146 16.46 -4.44 20.25
C ALA A 146 17.63 -4.08 21.20
N ARG A 147 17.44 -3.10 22.10
CA ARG A 147 18.41 -2.76 23.16
C ARG A 147 18.75 -3.95 24.05
N LYS A 148 17.74 -4.69 24.54
CA LYS A 148 17.93 -5.85 25.40
C LYS A 148 18.72 -6.97 24.70
N LYS A 149 18.51 -7.15 23.40
CA LYS A 149 19.26 -8.10 22.56
C LYS A 149 20.62 -7.57 22.13
N LYS A 150 20.94 -6.31 22.41
CA LYS A 150 22.17 -5.63 22.00
C LYS A 150 22.38 -5.69 20.48
N MET A 151 21.31 -5.44 19.72
CA MET A 151 21.39 -5.38 18.27
C MET A 151 22.30 -4.22 17.84
N GLU A 152 22.99 -4.38 16.71
CA GLU A 152 23.64 -3.24 16.05
C GLU A 152 22.58 -2.22 15.63
N LEU A 153 22.96 -0.93 15.53
CA LEU A 153 21.98 0.14 15.34
C LEU A 153 21.12 -0.06 14.08
N ASP A 154 21.74 -0.37 12.95
CA ASP A 154 21.02 -0.52 11.66
C ASP A 154 20.07 -1.74 11.69
N GLU A 155 20.50 -2.87 12.23
CA GLU A 155 19.67 -4.06 12.45
C GLU A 155 18.50 -3.74 13.39
N GLY A 156 18.78 -3.03 14.49
CA GLY A 156 17.78 -2.62 15.47
C GLY A 156 16.72 -1.68 14.88
N LEU A 157 17.14 -0.72 14.06
CA LEU A 157 16.24 0.20 13.39
C LEU A 157 15.31 -0.52 12.40
N GLN A 158 15.84 -1.45 11.60
CA GLN A 158 15.03 -2.27 10.68
C GLN A 158 14.03 -3.16 11.44
N PHE A 159 14.46 -3.78 12.54
CA PHE A 159 13.58 -4.57 13.40
C PHE A 159 12.43 -3.72 13.98
N ILE A 160 12.71 -2.49 14.40
CA ILE A 160 11.72 -1.53 14.93
C ILE A 160 10.69 -1.16 13.84
N VAL A 161 11.15 -0.88 12.63
CA VAL A 161 10.28 -0.58 11.48
C VAL A 161 9.38 -1.78 11.15
N GLY A 162 9.92 -2.99 11.08
CA GLY A 162 9.13 -4.19 10.85
C GLY A 162 8.00 -4.39 11.88
N GLU A 163 8.27 -4.12 13.16
CA GLU A 163 7.25 -4.20 14.21
C GLU A 163 6.21 -3.08 14.09
N SER A 164 6.58 -1.87 13.63
CA SER A 164 5.62 -0.79 13.43
C SER A 164 4.55 -1.19 12.40
N TYR A 165 4.94 -1.77 11.26
CA TYR A 165 4.00 -2.28 10.26
C TYR A 165 3.19 -3.49 10.78
N ALA A 166 3.84 -4.42 11.47
CA ALA A 166 3.13 -5.55 12.09
C ALA A 166 2.06 -5.06 13.09
N SER A 167 2.32 -3.98 13.82
CA SER A 167 1.36 -3.37 14.72
C SER A 167 0.21 -2.71 13.94
N VAL A 168 0.49 -2.02 12.85
CA VAL A 168 -0.55 -1.45 11.95
C VAL A 168 -1.50 -2.54 11.48
N GLN A 169 -0.99 -3.69 11.04
CA GLN A 169 -1.83 -4.84 10.60
C GLN A 169 -2.77 -5.35 11.69
N ARG A 170 -2.37 -5.26 12.95
CA ARG A 170 -3.18 -5.71 14.09
C ARG A 170 -4.25 -4.69 14.53
N THR A 171 -4.20 -3.44 14.05
CA THR A 171 -5.15 -2.39 14.49
C THR A 171 -6.62 -2.76 14.27
N PRO A 172 -7.05 -3.45 13.17
CA PRO A 172 -8.44 -3.87 13.01
C PRO A 172 -8.90 -4.93 14.03
N GLU A 173 -7.97 -5.67 14.63
CA GLU A 173 -8.30 -6.65 15.68
C GLU A 173 -8.61 -5.96 17.02
N LEU A 174 -8.12 -4.73 17.22
CA LEU A 174 -8.23 -3.96 18.45
C LEU A 174 -9.34 -2.92 18.40
N LEU A 175 -9.66 -2.38 17.22
CA LEU A 175 -10.66 -1.34 17.04
C LEU A 175 -11.72 -1.80 16.01
N PRO A 176 -12.95 -2.14 16.47
CA PRO A 176 -13.98 -2.77 15.62
C PRO A 176 -14.32 -1.97 14.37
N VAL A 177 -14.41 -0.65 14.45
CA VAL A 177 -14.74 0.21 13.30
C VAL A 177 -13.73 0.06 12.15
N LEU A 178 -12.45 -0.20 12.43
CA LEU A 178 -11.44 -0.47 11.38
C LEU A 178 -11.72 -1.81 10.70
N LYS A 179 -12.09 -2.83 11.48
CA LYS A 179 -12.42 -4.15 10.95
C LYS A 179 -13.68 -4.13 10.11
N GLU A 180 -14.71 -3.40 10.56
CA GLU A 180 -15.99 -3.24 9.87
C GLU A 180 -15.80 -2.54 8.50
N ASN A 181 -14.88 -1.58 8.42
CA ASN A 181 -14.54 -0.87 7.19
C ASN A 181 -13.40 -1.54 6.38
N GLY A 182 -12.84 -2.67 6.82
CA GLY A 182 -11.77 -3.36 6.13
C GLY A 182 -10.46 -2.58 5.99
N VAL A 183 -10.19 -1.64 6.91
CA VAL A 183 -9.03 -0.74 6.88
C VAL A 183 -8.15 -0.90 8.11
N VAL A 184 -6.92 -0.42 8.04
CA VAL A 184 -6.03 -0.24 9.19
C VAL A 184 -6.10 1.20 9.71
N ASP A 185 -5.55 1.46 10.90
CA ASP A 185 -5.51 2.82 11.43
C ASP A 185 -4.65 3.77 10.58
N ALA A 186 -5.28 4.81 10.07
CA ALA A 186 -4.65 5.80 9.19
C ALA A 186 -3.45 6.49 9.85
N GLY A 187 -3.58 6.91 11.10
CA GLY A 187 -2.51 7.56 11.86
C GLY A 187 -1.34 6.61 12.14
N GLY A 188 -1.65 5.36 12.52
CA GLY A 188 -0.66 4.31 12.72
C GLY A 188 0.10 3.97 11.45
N PHE A 189 -0.59 3.91 10.33
CA PHE A 189 0.05 3.70 9.03
C PHE A 189 0.94 4.88 8.63
N GLY A 190 0.48 6.12 8.81
CA GLY A 190 1.28 7.31 8.55
C GLY A 190 2.57 7.38 9.39
N ILE A 191 2.52 7.04 10.69
CA ILE A 191 3.73 7.03 11.52
C ILE A 191 4.69 5.89 11.15
N ALA A 192 4.18 4.74 10.70
CA ALA A 192 5.01 3.64 10.21
C ALA A 192 5.77 4.04 8.93
N ILE A 193 5.10 4.70 7.97
CA ILE A 193 5.74 5.28 6.78
C ILE A 193 6.84 6.29 7.17
N PHE A 194 6.57 7.14 8.16
CA PHE A 194 7.56 8.10 8.64
C PHE A 194 8.80 7.40 9.19
N PHE A 195 8.65 6.41 10.07
CA PHE A 195 9.78 5.68 10.66
C PHE A 195 10.55 4.89 9.59
N ASP A 196 9.86 4.25 8.66
CA ASP A 196 10.48 3.47 7.59
C ASP A 196 11.33 4.36 6.68
N SER A 197 10.77 5.45 6.16
CA SER A 197 11.49 6.37 5.27
C SER A 197 12.64 7.09 5.99
N PHE A 198 12.48 7.37 7.29
CA PHE A 198 13.55 7.90 8.13
C PHE A 198 14.72 6.91 8.21
N VAL A 199 14.43 5.64 8.52
CA VAL A 199 15.45 4.59 8.64
C VAL A 199 16.06 4.26 7.29
N ALA A 200 15.28 4.18 6.21
CA ALA A 200 15.77 3.96 4.85
C ALA A 200 16.78 5.05 4.44
N SER A 201 16.46 6.32 4.70
CA SER A 201 17.36 7.44 4.43
C SER A 201 18.65 7.39 5.27
N LEU A 202 18.56 7.02 6.55
CA LEU A 202 19.75 6.89 7.42
C LEU A 202 20.67 5.76 6.97
N THR A 203 20.10 4.60 6.68
CA THR A 203 20.86 3.37 6.38
C THR A 203 21.28 3.27 4.91
N GLY A 204 20.86 4.22 4.06
CA GLY A 204 21.14 4.20 2.62
C GLY A 204 20.40 3.09 1.86
N ARG A 205 19.34 2.54 2.42
CA ARG A 205 18.48 1.58 1.76
C ARG A 205 17.72 2.28 0.62
N ALA A 206 17.73 1.68 -0.58
CA ALA A 206 17.16 2.30 -1.78
C ALA A 206 15.63 2.41 -1.74
N GLU A 207 14.96 1.46 -1.06
CA GLU A 207 13.50 1.36 -0.99
C GLU A 207 13.02 1.21 0.45
N ALA A 208 11.82 1.72 0.71
CA ALA A 208 11.15 1.55 1.99
C ALA A 208 10.54 0.14 2.10
N MET A 209 10.49 -0.46 3.30
CA MET A 209 9.93 -1.81 3.53
C MET A 209 8.43 -1.93 3.15
N VAL A 210 7.76 -0.82 2.96
CA VAL A 210 6.35 -0.77 2.53
C VAL A 210 6.11 -1.53 1.23
N ASP A 211 7.04 -1.47 0.28
CA ASP A 211 6.91 -2.13 -1.02
C ASP A 211 7.10 -3.65 -0.91
N GLU A 212 7.89 -4.11 0.06
CA GLU A 212 8.09 -5.54 0.36
C GLU A 212 6.90 -6.17 1.11
N LEU A 213 6.16 -5.36 1.89
CA LEU A 213 5.08 -5.85 2.76
C LEU A 213 3.70 -5.92 2.10
N ALA A 214 3.60 -5.62 0.80
CA ALA A 214 2.38 -5.75 -0.02
C ALA A 214 1.08 -5.22 0.64
N PHE A 215 1.22 -4.19 1.51
CA PHE A 215 0.12 -3.66 2.30
C PHE A 215 -0.99 -3.01 1.47
N THR A 216 -0.68 -2.62 0.24
CA THR A 216 -1.52 -1.74 -0.57
C THR A 216 -1.95 -2.35 -1.90
N ARG A 217 -1.50 -3.57 -2.24
CA ARG A 217 -1.90 -4.23 -3.49
C ARG A 217 -3.12 -5.15 -3.39
N THR A 218 -3.62 -5.42 -2.20
CA THR A 218 -4.98 -5.90 -2.07
C THR A 218 -5.90 -4.70 -2.24
N ALA A 219 -6.63 -4.67 -3.35
CA ALA A 219 -7.62 -3.71 -3.80
C ALA A 219 -7.90 -2.58 -2.80
N ALA A 220 -7.74 -1.31 -3.21
CA ALA A 220 -8.12 -0.18 -2.38
C ALA A 220 -9.38 -0.59 -1.60
N PRO A 221 -9.35 -0.55 -0.24
CA PRO A 221 -10.48 -1.01 0.52
C PRO A 221 -11.71 -0.32 -0.06
N LYS A 222 -12.68 -1.10 -0.54
CA LYS A 222 -14.00 -0.55 -0.84
C LYS A 222 -14.52 -0.07 0.52
N VAL A 223 -14.28 1.18 0.80
CA VAL A 223 -14.97 1.83 1.89
C VAL A 223 -16.43 1.82 1.47
N GLU A 224 -17.22 0.90 2.03
CA GLU A 224 -18.64 0.86 1.73
C GLU A 224 -19.26 2.18 2.20
N ILE A 225 -19.70 2.99 1.27
CA ILE A 225 -20.20 4.36 1.50
C ILE A 225 -21.34 4.36 2.52
N GLU A 226 -22.13 3.29 2.59
CA GLU A 226 -23.20 3.13 3.56
C GLU A 226 -22.72 3.17 5.02
N GLN A 227 -21.46 2.79 5.30
CA GLN A 227 -20.92 2.80 6.68
C GLN A 227 -20.17 4.10 7.03
N ILE A 228 -19.71 4.88 6.03
CA ILE A 228 -19.07 6.18 6.28
C ILE A 228 -20.10 7.24 6.68
N ASN A 229 -21.37 7.09 6.27
CA ASN A 229 -22.44 8.05 6.56
C ASN A 229 -22.94 8.00 8.00
N ASP A 230 -22.45 7.09 8.84
CA ASP A 230 -22.84 7.03 10.24
C ASP A 230 -22.14 8.12 11.05
N TRP A 231 -22.57 9.39 10.83
CA TRP A 231 -22.28 10.55 11.67
C TRP A 231 -22.72 10.33 13.14
N GLU A 232 -23.41 9.23 13.44
CA GLU A 232 -23.86 8.88 14.78
C GLU A 232 -22.70 8.70 15.79
N GLY A 233 -21.44 8.63 15.35
CA GLY A 233 -20.27 8.53 16.23
C GLY A 233 -19.87 9.82 16.94
N SER A 234 -20.17 11.03 16.42
CA SER A 234 -19.82 12.28 17.07
C SER A 234 -21.03 13.14 17.38
N LYS A 235 -21.15 13.54 18.66
CA LYS A 235 -22.18 14.47 19.14
C LYS A 235 -21.89 15.93 18.76
N TYR A 236 -20.67 16.22 18.31
CA TYR A 236 -20.16 17.57 18.13
C TYR A 236 -19.88 17.84 16.66
N LYS A 237 -20.31 19.00 16.17
CA LYS A 237 -20.25 19.36 14.74
C LYS A 237 -18.98 20.10 14.34
N TYR A 238 -18.37 20.80 15.29
CA TYR A 238 -17.26 21.69 14.98
C TYR A 238 -15.94 21.20 15.60
N CYS A 239 -14.93 21.01 14.77
CA CYS A 239 -13.55 20.94 15.20
C CYS A 239 -13.04 22.35 15.43
N ASN A 240 -12.52 22.63 16.60
CA ASN A 240 -11.95 23.91 16.98
C ASN A 240 -10.46 23.73 17.25
N GLU A 241 -9.64 24.46 16.53
CA GLU A 241 -8.18 24.46 16.67
C GLU A 241 -7.65 25.87 16.71
N PHE A 242 -6.75 26.15 17.62
CA PHE A 242 -6.07 27.44 17.71
C PHE A 242 -4.82 27.35 18.56
N LEU A 243 -3.98 28.36 18.42
CA LEU A 243 -2.84 28.58 19.27
C LEU A 243 -3.16 29.63 20.33
N VAL A 244 -2.58 29.45 21.52
CA VAL A 244 -2.72 30.39 22.64
C VAL A 244 -1.33 30.84 23.10
N ASN A 245 -1.13 32.13 23.20
CA ASN A 245 0.04 32.73 23.86
C ASN A 245 -0.38 33.19 25.25
N SER A 246 0.09 32.52 26.29
CA SER A 246 -0.31 32.77 27.68
C SER A 246 0.85 32.49 28.65
N GLU A 247 1.07 33.38 29.59
CA GLU A 247 2.03 33.19 30.69
C GLU A 247 1.39 32.47 31.90
N THR A 248 0.05 32.34 31.92
CA THR A 248 -0.69 31.90 33.09
C THR A 248 -1.63 30.72 32.83
N LEU A 249 -1.74 30.24 31.58
CA LEU A 249 -2.61 29.12 31.24
C LEU A 249 -2.10 27.85 31.91
N ASP A 250 -2.98 27.19 32.66
CA ASP A 250 -2.76 25.85 33.19
C ASP A 250 -3.39 24.84 32.23
N PRO A 251 -2.61 23.93 31.60
CA PRO A 251 -3.13 22.93 30.67
C PRO A 251 -4.14 21.96 31.29
N GLU A 252 -4.00 21.61 32.58
CA GLU A 252 -4.92 20.69 33.26
C GLU A 252 -6.28 21.36 33.49
N GLU A 253 -6.31 22.61 33.97
CA GLU A 253 -7.55 23.40 34.10
C GLU A 253 -8.21 23.62 32.73
N ALA A 254 -7.42 23.87 31.69
CA ALA A 254 -7.90 24.04 30.32
C ALA A 254 -8.55 22.74 29.80
N LEU A 255 -7.92 21.60 30.02
CA LEU A 255 -8.47 20.30 29.65
C LEU A 255 -9.75 19.96 30.41
N ASP A 256 -9.82 20.29 31.71
CA ASP A 256 -11.06 20.11 32.51
C ASP A 256 -12.21 20.96 31.97
N PHE A 257 -11.92 22.19 31.57
CA PHE A 257 -12.92 23.04 30.91
C PHE A 257 -13.36 22.45 29.56
N LEU A 258 -12.39 22.09 28.69
CA LEU A 258 -12.67 21.56 27.36
C LEU A 258 -13.52 20.28 27.41
N GLN A 259 -13.30 19.41 28.39
CA GLN A 259 -14.11 18.22 28.62
C GLN A 259 -15.61 18.54 28.88
N THR A 260 -15.90 19.71 29.44
CA THR A 260 -17.29 20.16 29.63
C THR A 260 -17.92 20.70 28.34
N MET A 261 -17.10 21.09 27.37
CA MET A 261 -17.50 21.72 26.12
C MET A 261 -17.64 20.72 24.96
N GLY A 262 -16.93 19.56 25.03
CA GLY A 262 -16.89 18.64 23.91
C GLY A 262 -16.17 17.33 24.17
N ASP A 263 -15.62 16.77 23.12
CA ASP A 263 -14.72 15.59 23.14
C ASP A 263 -13.47 15.84 22.32
N CYS A 264 -12.57 14.83 22.26
CA CYS A 264 -11.28 14.92 21.58
C CYS A 264 -10.43 16.12 22.06
N GLU A 265 -10.59 16.47 23.32
CA GLU A 265 -9.93 17.60 23.94
C GLU A 265 -8.42 17.42 24.03
N LEU A 266 -7.65 18.39 23.52
CA LEU A 266 -6.20 18.48 23.63
C LEU A 266 -5.79 19.91 24.00
N CYS A 267 -4.89 20.04 24.96
CA CYS A 267 -4.19 21.28 25.26
C CYS A 267 -2.72 20.96 25.51
N VAL A 268 -1.89 21.18 24.51
CA VAL A 268 -0.48 20.75 24.49
C VAL A 268 0.45 21.94 24.27
N GLY A 269 1.67 21.83 24.76
CA GLY A 269 2.67 22.89 24.67
C GLY A 269 3.28 23.22 26.03
N SER A 270 3.87 24.41 26.14
CA SER A 270 4.43 24.97 27.37
C SER A 270 4.41 26.49 27.30
N THR A 271 4.37 27.12 28.45
CA THR A 271 4.44 28.56 28.55
C THR A 271 5.56 29.17 27.69
N PRO A 272 5.25 30.18 26.87
CA PRO A 272 3.96 30.84 26.75
C PRO A 272 3.05 30.28 25.63
N LYS A 273 3.46 29.21 24.91
CA LYS A 273 2.77 28.73 23.69
C LYS A 273 2.07 27.39 23.87
N PHE A 274 0.78 27.41 23.60
CA PHE A 274 -0.07 26.20 23.67
C PHE A 274 -0.85 26.01 22.37
N LYS A 275 -1.09 24.77 21.98
CA LYS A 275 -2.01 24.34 20.93
C LYS A 275 -3.23 23.75 21.60
N VAL A 276 -4.41 24.20 21.19
CA VAL A 276 -5.71 23.70 21.66
C VAL A 276 -6.46 23.05 20.52
N HIS A 277 -7.09 21.90 20.81
CA HIS A 277 -7.99 21.20 19.90
C HIS A 277 -9.16 20.64 20.70
N VAL A 278 -10.38 20.80 20.19
CA VAL A 278 -11.61 20.21 20.78
C VAL A 278 -12.72 20.14 19.75
N HIS A 279 -13.49 19.06 19.78
CA HIS A 279 -14.76 18.97 19.06
C HIS A 279 -15.89 19.50 19.94
N SER A 280 -16.59 20.54 19.50
CA SER A 280 -17.63 21.20 20.29
C SER A 280 -18.76 21.76 19.42
N ASN A 281 -19.96 21.87 20.00
CA ASN A 281 -21.10 22.57 19.36
C ASN A 281 -21.18 24.06 19.74
N THR A 282 -20.26 24.54 20.59
CA THR A 282 -20.24 25.93 21.11
C THR A 282 -18.84 26.54 20.98
N PRO A 283 -18.33 26.77 19.72
CA PRO A 283 -17.04 27.37 19.48
C PRO A 283 -16.84 28.72 20.18
N ASP A 284 -17.88 29.51 20.24
CA ASP A 284 -17.91 30.80 20.91
C ASP A 284 -17.50 30.72 22.38
N LYS A 285 -18.00 29.73 23.13
CA LYS A 285 -17.63 29.51 24.52
C LYS A 285 -16.23 29.01 24.72
N VAL A 286 -15.78 28.13 23.79
CA VAL A 286 -14.39 27.63 23.79
C VAL A 286 -13.45 28.81 23.62
N LEU A 287 -13.63 29.62 22.58
CA LEU A 287 -12.76 30.78 22.31
C LEU A 287 -12.81 31.81 23.44
N ALA A 288 -14.00 32.10 23.99
CA ALA A 288 -14.15 33.06 25.09
C ALA A 288 -13.30 32.68 26.31
N TYR A 289 -13.30 31.41 26.70
CA TYR A 289 -12.48 30.91 27.82
C TYR A 289 -10.99 31.19 27.66
N PHE A 290 -10.44 30.96 26.46
CA PHE A 290 -9.02 31.17 26.19
C PHE A 290 -8.68 32.64 25.97
N LEU A 291 -9.59 33.45 25.41
CA LEU A 291 -9.41 34.90 25.26
C LEU A 291 -9.26 35.63 26.61
N GLU A 292 -9.88 35.10 27.67
CA GLU A 292 -9.72 35.65 29.03
C GLU A 292 -8.32 35.32 29.64
N ARG A 293 -7.59 34.33 29.06
CA ARG A 293 -6.37 33.77 29.62
C ARG A 293 -5.11 34.03 28.78
N GLY A 294 -5.26 34.54 27.56
CA GLY A 294 -4.17 34.80 26.65
C GLY A 294 -4.60 35.33 25.29
N GLU A 295 -3.63 35.50 24.42
CA GLU A 295 -3.86 35.90 23.04
C GLU A 295 -4.08 34.62 22.20
N ILE A 296 -5.15 34.60 21.40
CA ILE A 296 -5.44 33.49 20.47
C ILE A 296 -5.02 33.89 19.06
N PHE A 297 -4.45 32.94 18.32
CA PHE A 297 -4.06 33.13 16.93
C PHE A 297 -4.12 31.81 16.16
N GLU A 298 -4.09 31.87 14.84
CA GLU A 298 -4.26 30.72 13.95
C GLU A 298 -5.51 29.90 14.32
N VAL A 299 -6.66 30.57 14.30
CA VAL A 299 -7.93 29.97 14.65
C VAL A 299 -8.53 29.30 13.43
N PHE A 300 -8.80 28.01 13.55
CA PHE A 300 -9.48 27.19 12.56
C PHE A 300 -10.71 26.58 13.21
N ILE A 301 -11.87 26.74 12.58
CA ILE A 301 -13.14 26.13 13.01
C ILE A 301 -13.73 25.46 11.78
N HIS A 302 -13.78 24.15 11.80
CA HIS A 302 -14.32 23.34 10.71
C HIS A 302 -15.65 22.72 11.12
N ASN A 303 -16.61 22.68 10.18
CA ASN A 303 -17.81 21.89 10.34
C ASN A 303 -17.53 20.47 9.81
N MET A 304 -17.21 19.56 10.70
CA MET A 304 -16.86 18.18 10.38
C MET A 304 -17.98 17.42 9.66
N LYS A 305 -19.24 17.77 9.94
CA LYS A 305 -20.38 17.17 9.23
C LYS A 305 -20.35 17.53 7.74
N LEU A 306 -20.14 18.81 7.41
CA LEU A 306 -20.03 19.24 6.01
C LEU A 306 -18.83 18.61 5.31
N GLN A 307 -17.68 18.50 6.00
CA GLN A 307 -16.50 17.84 5.45
C GLN A 307 -16.76 16.36 5.16
N SER A 308 -17.47 15.67 6.06
CA SER A 308 -17.83 14.27 5.84
C SER A 308 -18.83 14.12 4.67
N GLU A 309 -19.81 15.02 4.56
CA GLU A 309 -20.78 15.05 3.44
C GLU A 309 -20.05 15.30 2.11
N GLU A 310 -19.19 16.32 2.03
CA GLU A 310 -18.39 16.63 0.83
C GLU A 310 -17.48 15.46 0.43
N ARG A 311 -16.89 14.78 1.42
CA ARG A 311 -16.07 13.58 1.17
C ARG A 311 -16.90 12.45 0.58
N THR A 312 -18.09 12.21 1.15
CA THR A 312 -19.00 11.16 0.66
C THR A 312 -19.41 11.44 -0.78
N GLU A 313 -19.85 12.67 -1.09
CA GLU A 313 -20.19 13.09 -2.46
C GLU A 313 -19.00 12.90 -3.43
N LYS A 314 -17.79 13.21 -2.99
CA LYS A 314 -16.59 13.02 -3.80
C LYS A 314 -16.30 11.54 -4.05
N LEU A 315 -16.42 10.68 -3.03
CA LEU A 315 -16.21 9.23 -3.16
C LEU A 315 -17.29 8.60 -4.05
N GLU A 316 -18.55 9.05 -3.94
CA GLU A 316 -19.65 8.62 -4.80
C GLU A 316 -19.36 9.00 -6.27
N ALA A 317 -18.93 10.24 -6.51
CA ALA A 317 -18.57 10.70 -7.84
C ALA A 317 -17.35 9.94 -8.41
N GLU A 318 -16.34 9.63 -7.59
CA GLU A 318 -15.20 8.81 -8.00
C GLU A 318 -15.62 7.36 -8.31
N GLN A 319 -16.57 6.80 -7.57
CA GLN A 319 -17.12 5.47 -7.84
C GLN A 319 -17.99 5.44 -9.11
N GLU A 320 -18.81 6.47 -9.33
CA GLU A 320 -19.57 6.61 -10.58
C GLU A 320 -18.64 6.78 -11.79
N ALA A 321 -17.59 7.58 -11.66
CA ALA A 321 -16.59 7.79 -12.72
C ALA A 321 -15.75 6.52 -13.00
N ALA A 322 -15.58 5.65 -12.03
CA ALA A 322 -14.87 4.37 -12.17
C ALA A 322 -15.79 3.21 -12.57
N HIS A 323 -17.10 3.45 -12.73
CA HIS A 323 -18.03 2.41 -13.15
C HIS A 323 -17.86 2.12 -14.66
N LYS A 324 -17.74 0.83 -14.98
CA LYS A 324 -17.56 0.35 -16.37
C LYS A 324 -18.83 -0.35 -16.87
N ALA A 325 -19.08 -0.31 -18.16
CA ALA A 325 -20.11 -1.18 -18.77
C ALA A 325 -19.69 -2.66 -18.68
N ILE A 326 -18.43 -2.93 -18.98
CA ILE A 326 -17.83 -4.26 -18.92
C ILE A 326 -16.53 -4.19 -18.12
N GLY A 327 -16.37 -5.09 -17.16
CA GLY A 327 -15.14 -5.24 -16.39
C GLY A 327 -14.56 -6.64 -16.55
N PHE A 328 -13.34 -6.85 -16.05
CA PHE A 328 -12.58 -8.07 -16.26
C PHE A 328 -12.11 -8.71 -14.96
N VAL A 329 -12.24 -10.03 -14.91
CA VAL A 329 -11.59 -10.89 -13.91
C VAL A 329 -10.66 -11.85 -14.65
N ALA A 330 -9.38 -11.84 -14.33
CA ALA A 330 -8.43 -12.80 -14.89
C ALA A 330 -7.85 -13.69 -13.80
N VAL A 331 -7.41 -14.90 -14.19
CA VAL A 331 -6.64 -15.77 -13.29
C VAL A 331 -5.20 -15.78 -13.73
N ALA A 332 -4.28 -15.55 -12.79
CA ALA A 332 -2.85 -15.62 -13.07
C ALA A 332 -2.03 -16.07 -11.86
N ALA A 333 -0.91 -16.73 -12.13
CA ALA A 333 0.18 -16.97 -11.18
C ALA A 333 1.33 -16.03 -11.52
N GLY A 334 2.01 -15.53 -10.50
CA GLY A 334 3.12 -14.59 -10.65
C GLY A 334 2.70 -13.12 -10.53
N SER A 335 3.49 -12.35 -9.80
CA SER A 335 3.22 -10.93 -9.56
C SER A 335 3.39 -10.09 -10.83
N GLY A 336 4.30 -10.48 -11.71
CA GLY A 336 4.51 -9.81 -12.99
C GLY A 336 3.32 -9.99 -13.93
N ASN A 337 2.82 -11.22 -14.07
CA ASN A 337 1.63 -11.50 -14.87
C ASN A 337 0.41 -10.71 -14.38
N ALA A 338 0.22 -10.65 -13.05
CA ALA A 338 -0.87 -9.87 -12.47
C ALA A 338 -0.73 -8.37 -12.81
N ALA A 339 0.47 -7.81 -12.68
CA ALA A 339 0.73 -6.41 -12.98
C ALA A 339 0.50 -6.06 -14.45
N ILE A 340 0.88 -6.97 -15.38
CA ILE A 340 0.63 -6.77 -16.81
C ILE A 340 -0.88 -6.79 -17.10
N LEU A 341 -1.60 -7.79 -16.61
CA LEU A 341 -3.06 -7.89 -16.79
C LEU A 341 -3.80 -6.67 -16.23
N GLU A 342 -3.41 -6.18 -15.03
CA GLU A 342 -3.95 -4.95 -14.46
C GLU A 342 -3.66 -3.73 -15.33
N SER A 343 -2.46 -3.64 -15.92
CA SER A 343 -2.09 -2.54 -16.83
C SER A 343 -2.89 -2.56 -18.14
N LEU A 344 -3.35 -3.74 -18.57
CA LEU A 344 -4.22 -3.94 -19.73
C LEU A 344 -5.71 -3.74 -19.41
N GLY A 345 -6.05 -3.33 -18.18
CA GLY A 345 -7.40 -2.96 -17.79
C GLY A 345 -8.19 -4.03 -17.04
N VAL A 346 -7.57 -5.14 -16.63
CA VAL A 346 -8.19 -6.14 -15.77
C VAL A 346 -8.45 -5.54 -14.39
N ASP A 347 -9.69 -5.64 -13.92
CA ASP A 347 -10.15 -5.04 -12.67
C ASP A 347 -9.79 -5.88 -11.44
N TYR A 348 -9.70 -7.20 -11.61
CA TYR A 348 -9.35 -8.11 -10.52
C TYR A 348 -8.61 -9.34 -11.04
N VAL A 349 -7.41 -9.58 -10.49
CA VAL A 349 -6.64 -10.80 -10.77
C VAL A 349 -6.79 -11.77 -9.60
N VAL A 350 -7.33 -12.95 -9.89
CA VAL A 350 -7.42 -14.06 -8.94
C VAL A 350 -6.12 -14.85 -9.00
N SER A 351 -5.43 -14.97 -7.87
CA SER A 351 -4.22 -15.78 -7.81
C SER A 351 -4.55 -17.25 -8.01
N GLY A 352 -3.96 -17.85 -9.02
CA GLY A 352 -4.18 -19.27 -9.35
C GLY A 352 -3.40 -19.68 -10.59
N GLY A 353 -3.34 -20.98 -10.83
CA GLY A 353 -2.61 -21.55 -11.97
C GLY A 353 -2.52 -23.06 -11.85
N GLN A 354 -1.51 -23.69 -12.45
CA GLN A 354 -1.38 -25.15 -12.60
C GLN A 354 -1.47 -25.96 -11.29
N THR A 355 -1.05 -25.40 -10.16
CA THR A 355 -1.03 -26.11 -8.86
C THR A 355 -2.11 -25.66 -7.87
N MET A 356 -2.72 -24.49 -8.10
CA MET A 356 -3.77 -23.94 -7.25
C MET A 356 -4.89 -23.37 -8.12
N ASN A 357 -5.86 -24.22 -8.46
CA ASN A 357 -7.04 -23.77 -9.21
C ASN A 357 -8.00 -23.04 -8.27
N PRO A 358 -8.39 -21.79 -8.58
CA PRO A 358 -9.39 -21.08 -7.81
C PRO A 358 -10.74 -21.81 -7.88
N SER A 359 -11.45 -21.78 -6.76
CA SER A 359 -12.81 -22.31 -6.69
C SER A 359 -13.81 -21.38 -7.40
N THR A 360 -14.96 -21.93 -7.80
CA THR A 360 -16.09 -21.12 -8.31
C THR A 360 -16.49 -20.01 -7.35
N LYS A 361 -16.33 -20.22 -6.02
CA LYS A 361 -16.61 -19.19 -5.02
C LYS A 361 -15.61 -18.04 -5.07
N GLU A 362 -14.31 -18.31 -5.17
CA GLU A 362 -13.28 -17.28 -5.26
C GLU A 362 -13.44 -16.44 -6.53
N LEU A 363 -13.79 -17.08 -7.66
CA LEU A 363 -14.12 -16.38 -8.90
C LEU A 363 -15.37 -15.51 -8.75
N LEU A 364 -16.42 -16.02 -8.09
CA LEU A 364 -17.65 -15.28 -7.85
C LEU A 364 -17.42 -14.07 -6.92
N ASP A 365 -16.61 -14.26 -5.87
CA ASP A 365 -16.23 -13.18 -4.97
C ASP A 365 -15.44 -12.09 -5.73
N ALA A 366 -14.60 -12.46 -6.71
CA ALA A 366 -13.91 -11.53 -7.59
C ALA A 366 -14.87 -10.79 -8.52
N VAL A 367 -15.77 -11.49 -9.20
CA VAL A 367 -16.81 -10.91 -10.08
C VAL A 367 -17.66 -9.88 -9.32
N ASN A 368 -18.03 -10.19 -8.08
CA ASN A 368 -18.83 -9.26 -7.25
C ASN A 368 -18.08 -7.99 -6.86
N LYS A 369 -16.75 -8.02 -6.77
CA LYS A 369 -15.90 -6.87 -6.45
C LYS A 369 -15.69 -5.91 -7.62
N VAL A 370 -15.82 -6.38 -8.85
CA VAL A 370 -15.64 -5.54 -10.05
C VAL A 370 -16.77 -4.52 -10.14
N ASN A 371 -16.44 -3.23 -10.28
CA ASN A 371 -17.41 -2.14 -10.41
C ASN A 371 -17.85 -1.97 -11.88
N ALA A 372 -18.66 -2.93 -12.37
CA ALA A 372 -19.16 -2.93 -13.72
C ALA A 372 -20.57 -3.53 -13.80
N ASP A 373 -21.31 -3.19 -14.88
CA ASP A 373 -22.63 -3.75 -15.17
C ASP A 373 -22.54 -5.23 -15.56
N SER A 374 -21.47 -5.62 -16.25
CA SER A 374 -21.19 -6.99 -16.67
C SER A 374 -19.70 -7.31 -16.52
N VAL A 375 -19.36 -8.59 -16.49
CA VAL A 375 -17.98 -9.05 -16.26
C VAL A 375 -17.59 -10.14 -17.25
N ILE A 376 -16.38 -10.04 -17.82
CA ILE A 376 -15.75 -11.11 -18.59
C ILE A 376 -14.68 -11.77 -17.72
N ILE A 377 -14.69 -13.10 -17.65
CA ILE A 377 -13.67 -13.90 -16.96
C ILE A 377 -12.67 -14.45 -17.98
N LEU A 378 -11.38 -14.27 -17.71
CA LEU A 378 -10.24 -14.80 -18.45
C LEU A 378 -9.56 -15.88 -17.59
N PRO A 379 -9.84 -17.19 -17.81
CA PRO A 379 -9.34 -18.28 -16.97
C PRO A 379 -7.83 -18.49 -17.06
N ASN A 380 -7.24 -18.26 -18.23
CA ASN A 380 -5.80 -18.39 -18.53
C ASN A 380 -5.21 -19.78 -18.20
N ASN A 381 -6.08 -20.77 -18.08
CA ASN A 381 -5.70 -22.17 -17.84
C ASN A 381 -6.89 -23.09 -18.14
N SER A 382 -6.64 -24.15 -18.90
CA SER A 382 -7.67 -25.13 -19.30
C SER A 382 -8.39 -25.77 -18.11
N ASN A 383 -7.69 -25.96 -16.97
CA ASN A 383 -8.26 -26.55 -15.75
C ASN A 383 -9.26 -25.62 -15.04
N ILE A 384 -9.23 -24.33 -15.32
CA ILE A 384 -10.04 -23.30 -14.65
C ILE A 384 -11.29 -22.95 -15.47
N ILE A 385 -11.33 -23.25 -16.76
CA ILE A 385 -12.44 -22.92 -17.66
C ILE A 385 -13.79 -23.41 -17.09
N MET A 386 -13.87 -24.66 -16.62
CA MET A 386 -15.12 -25.21 -16.07
C MET A 386 -15.57 -24.47 -14.79
N ALA A 387 -14.65 -24.08 -13.93
CA ALA A 387 -14.97 -23.31 -12.73
C ALA A 387 -15.45 -21.91 -13.09
N SER A 388 -14.83 -21.27 -14.09
CA SER A 388 -15.23 -19.96 -14.62
C SER A 388 -16.61 -19.98 -15.26
N GLN A 389 -16.91 -21.01 -16.08
CA GLN A 389 -18.23 -21.20 -16.66
C GLN A 389 -19.30 -21.45 -15.59
N SER A 390 -18.96 -22.20 -14.54
CA SER A 390 -19.86 -22.41 -13.39
C SER A 390 -20.09 -21.11 -12.63
N CYS A 391 -19.05 -20.27 -12.48
CA CYS A 391 -19.16 -18.95 -11.89
C CYS A 391 -20.11 -18.06 -12.69
N ALA A 392 -19.95 -17.99 -14.01
CA ALA A 392 -20.81 -17.20 -14.89
C ALA A 392 -22.29 -17.61 -14.80
N GLN A 393 -22.59 -18.92 -14.62
CA GLN A 393 -23.95 -19.41 -14.49
C GLN A 393 -24.63 -19.03 -13.16
N VAL A 394 -23.87 -18.86 -12.08
CA VAL A 394 -24.43 -18.56 -10.73
C VAL A 394 -24.27 -17.08 -10.35
N SER A 395 -23.58 -16.29 -11.16
CA SER A 395 -23.41 -14.86 -10.93
C SER A 395 -24.74 -14.11 -11.06
N GLU A 396 -24.99 -13.17 -10.15
CA GLU A 396 -26.13 -12.24 -10.24
C GLU A 396 -25.89 -11.14 -11.30
N LYS A 397 -24.62 -10.79 -11.56
CA LYS A 397 -24.23 -9.89 -12.65
C LYS A 397 -24.19 -10.68 -13.97
N PRO A 398 -24.57 -10.07 -15.11
CA PRO A 398 -24.25 -10.61 -16.42
C PRO A 398 -22.75 -10.93 -16.49
N CYS A 399 -22.43 -12.20 -16.72
CA CYS A 399 -21.06 -12.68 -16.67
C CYS A 399 -20.81 -13.66 -17.82
N ALA A 400 -19.72 -13.47 -18.53
CA ALA A 400 -19.30 -14.31 -19.64
C ALA A 400 -17.85 -14.81 -19.43
N VAL A 401 -17.44 -15.80 -20.20
CA VAL A 401 -16.10 -16.37 -20.14
C VAL A 401 -15.51 -16.40 -21.55
N VAL A 402 -14.37 -15.75 -21.74
CA VAL A 402 -13.49 -15.97 -22.88
C VAL A 402 -12.52 -17.07 -22.48
N THR A 403 -12.53 -18.20 -23.19
CA THR A 403 -11.89 -19.45 -22.74
C THR A 403 -10.38 -19.48 -22.99
N THR A 404 -9.69 -18.45 -22.51
CA THR A 404 -8.23 -18.35 -22.56
C THR A 404 -7.56 -19.49 -21.80
N LYS A 405 -6.49 -20.06 -22.37
CA LYS A 405 -5.77 -21.21 -21.81
C LYS A 405 -4.41 -20.81 -21.24
N SER A 406 -3.93 -19.62 -21.60
CA SER A 406 -2.65 -19.04 -21.17
C SER A 406 -2.80 -17.55 -20.86
N VAL A 407 -1.81 -16.98 -20.15
CA VAL A 407 -1.77 -15.53 -19.90
C VAL A 407 -1.53 -14.72 -21.17
N PRO A 408 -0.64 -15.15 -22.10
CA PRO A 408 -0.52 -14.47 -23.39
C PRO A 408 -1.82 -14.42 -24.21
N GLU A 409 -2.61 -15.52 -24.29
CA GLU A 409 -3.93 -15.47 -24.95
C GLU A 409 -4.85 -14.39 -24.33
N ALA A 410 -4.75 -14.14 -23.02
CA ALA A 410 -5.52 -13.07 -22.40
C ALA A 410 -5.08 -11.69 -22.86
N PHE A 411 -3.79 -11.51 -23.20
CA PHE A 411 -3.32 -10.24 -23.74
C PHE A 411 -3.97 -9.96 -25.10
N SER A 412 -3.92 -10.92 -26.02
CA SER A 412 -4.54 -10.79 -27.35
C SER A 412 -6.07 -10.59 -27.22
N ALA A 413 -6.72 -11.35 -26.31
CA ALA A 413 -8.13 -11.13 -26.02
C ALA A 413 -8.42 -9.69 -25.53
N LEU A 414 -7.61 -9.15 -24.62
CA LEU A 414 -7.80 -7.80 -24.10
C LEU A 414 -7.54 -6.71 -25.15
N PHE A 415 -6.63 -6.92 -26.09
CA PHE A 415 -6.41 -6.00 -27.21
C PHE A 415 -7.57 -5.96 -28.20
N ALA A 416 -8.36 -7.05 -28.31
CA ALA A 416 -9.55 -7.10 -29.16
C ALA A 416 -10.81 -6.53 -28.50
N PHE A 417 -10.72 -6.07 -27.25
CA PHE A 417 -11.85 -5.49 -26.52
C PHE A 417 -12.23 -4.10 -27.07
N ASP A 418 -13.53 -3.89 -27.30
CA ASP A 418 -14.11 -2.62 -27.71
C ASP A 418 -15.10 -2.14 -26.63
N GLU A 419 -14.81 -1.00 -26.02
CA GLU A 419 -15.63 -0.42 -24.94
C GLU A 419 -17.03 0.03 -25.39
N ASP A 420 -17.22 0.25 -26.70
CA ASP A 420 -18.49 0.65 -27.30
C ASP A 420 -19.36 -0.57 -27.73
N ALA A 421 -18.81 -1.78 -27.71
CA ALA A 421 -19.51 -3.00 -28.11
C ALA A 421 -20.25 -3.67 -26.92
N THR A 422 -21.23 -4.51 -27.22
CA THR A 422 -21.96 -5.30 -26.22
C THR A 422 -21.10 -6.40 -25.62
N LEU A 423 -21.55 -6.99 -24.47
CA LEU A 423 -20.88 -8.12 -23.85
C LEU A 423 -20.70 -9.30 -24.82
N GLU A 424 -21.76 -9.63 -25.58
CA GLU A 424 -21.75 -10.73 -26.53
C GLU A 424 -20.80 -10.49 -27.70
N GLU A 425 -20.81 -9.30 -28.27
CA GLU A 425 -19.89 -8.91 -29.35
C GLU A 425 -18.43 -8.93 -28.88
N ASN A 426 -18.15 -8.44 -27.68
CA ASN A 426 -16.81 -8.52 -27.11
C ASN A 426 -16.34 -9.96 -26.85
N VAL A 427 -17.21 -10.81 -26.31
CA VAL A 427 -16.86 -12.24 -26.09
C VAL A 427 -16.55 -12.93 -27.42
N GLU A 428 -17.29 -12.63 -28.49
CA GLU A 428 -17.04 -13.18 -29.83
C GLU A 428 -15.68 -12.69 -30.38
N ALA A 429 -15.44 -11.37 -30.39
CA ALA A 429 -14.21 -10.77 -30.90
C ALA A 429 -12.97 -11.22 -30.10
N MET A 430 -13.06 -11.21 -28.78
CA MET A 430 -11.98 -11.66 -27.90
C MET A 430 -11.69 -13.16 -28.03
N THR A 431 -12.71 -13.99 -28.29
CA THR A 431 -12.51 -15.42 -28.52
C THR A 431 -11.85 -15.68 -29.87
N GLU A 432 -12.28 -14.93 -30.92
CA GLU A 432 -11.66 -15.03 -32.25
C GLU A 432 -10.18 -14.62 -32.20
N ALA A 433 -9.85 -13.54 -31.46
CA ALA A 433 -8.47 -13.12 -31.29
C ALA A 433 -7.55 -14.17 -30.62
N CYS A 434 -8.10 -15.07 -29.80
CA CYS A 434 -7.32 -16.16 -29.21
C CYS A 434 -7.09 -17.35 -30.17
N GLU A 435 -7.87 -17.48 -31.27
CA GLU A 435 -7.76 -18.63 -32.16
C GLU A 435 -6.47 -18.64 -33.00
N ASP A 436 -5.91 -17.46 -33.25
CA ASP A 436 -4.69 -17.29 -34.04
C ASP A 436 -3.41 -17.32 -33.16
N VAL A 437 -3.56 -17.32 -31.83
CA VAL A 437 -2.44 -17.33 -30.87
C VAL A 437 -1.95 -18.75 -30.64
N LYS A 438 -0.71 -19.04 -31.04
CA LYS A 438 -0.04 -20.30 -30.67
C LYS A 438 0.73 -20.08 -29.36
N THR A 439 0.62 -21.03 -28.42
CA THR A 439 1.22 -20.92 -27.09
C THR A 439 2.29 -21.95 -26.81
N GLY A 440 3.33 -21.54 -26.08
CA GLY A 440 4.43 -22.41 -25.67
C GLY A 440 4.71 -22.33 -24.18
N GLU A 441 4.98 -23.47 -23.55
CA GLU A 441 5.34 -23.55 -22.13
C GLU A 441 6.60 -24.42 -21.97
N ILE A 442 7.62 -23.91 -21.26
CA ILE A 442 8.81 -24.66 -20.94
C ILE A 442 8.83 -24.93 -19.44
N THR A 443 9.03 -26.19 -19.05
CA THR A 443 9.04 -26.62 -17.65
C THR A 443 9.94 -27.85 -17.46
N ARG A 444 9.97 -28.39 -16.24
CA ARG A 444 10.67 -29.65 -15.93
C ARG A 444 9.68 -30.77 -15.65
N ALA A 445 9.94 -31.94 -16.23
CA ALA A 445 9.16 -33.13 -15.95
C ALA A 445 9.27 -33.51 -14.46
N ILE A 446 8.13 -33.77 -13.82
CA ILE A 446 8.02 -34.17 -12.39
C ILE A 446 7.86 -35.69 -12.22
N LYS A 447 7.86 -36.45 -13.29
CA LYS A 447 7.76 -37.91 -13.33
C LYS A 447 8.13 -38.45 -14.70
N ASP A 448 8.50 -39.75 -14.74
CA ASP A 448 8.69 -40.47 -16.00
C ASP A 448 7.40 -40.49 -16.83
N SER A 449 7.55 -40.17 -18.13
CA SER A 449 6.45 -40.04 -19.09
C SER A 449 6.93 -40.37 -20.49
N LYS A 450 6.16 -40.01 -21.52
CA LYS A 450 6.53 -40.10 -22.94
C LYS A 450 5.99 -38.87 -23.67
N ASP A 451 6.74 -38.42 -24.66
CA ASP A 451 6.28 -37.40 -25.61
C ASP A 451 5.23 -37.94 -26.58
N VAL A 452 4.69 -37.08 -27.46
CA VAL A 452 3.67 -37.47 -28.48
C VAL A 452 4.21 -38.50 -29.49
N HIS A 453 5.51 -38.60 -29.66
CA HIS A 453 6.19 -39.53 -30.56
C HIS A 453 6.55 -40.87 -29.87
N GLY A 454 6.29 -41.00 -28.56
CA GLY A 454 6.55 -42.18 -27.75
C GLY A 454 7.96 -42.29 -27.19
N ASN A 455 8.79 -41.23 -27.26
CA ASN A 455 10.09 -41.18 -26.66
C ASN A 455 10.00 -41.08 -25.14
N PRO A 456 10.92 -41.69 -24.37
CA PRO A 456 10.89 -41.63 -22.91
C PRO A 456 11.28 -40.22 -22.42
N ILE A 457 10.59 -39.77 -21.39
CA ILE A 457 10.88 -38.57 -20.61
C ILE A 457 11.16 -39.00 -19.19
N HIS A 458 12.22 -38.52 -18.59
CA HIS A 458 12.60 -38.82 -17.21
C HIS A 458 12.31 -37.67 -16.27
N ASP A 459 12.14 -37.98 -14.99
CA ASP A 459 11.99 -36.99 -13.94
C ASP A 459 13.19 -36.02 -13.95
N GLY A 460 12.91 -34.70 -14.05
CA GLY A 460 13.89 -33.62 -14.12
C GLY A 460 14.28 -33.18 -15.53
N ASP A 461 13.90 -33.93 -16.60
CA ASP A 461 14.13 -33.48 -17.98
C ASP A 461 13.44 -32.15 -18.26
N VAL A 462 14.06 -31.28 -19.06
CA VAL A 462 13.42 -30.07 -19.57
C VAL A 462 12.47 -30.46 -20.70
N ILE A 463 11.24 -30.05 -20.60
CA ILE A 463 10.19 -30.31 -21.56
C ILE A 463 9.57 -29.03 -22.11
N GLY A 464 9.26 -29.04 -23.39
CA GLY A 464 8.55 -27.98 -24.09
C GLY A 464 7.19 -28.47 -24.58
N ILE A 465 6.18 -27.67 -24.32
CA ILE A 465 4.80 -27.89 -24.71
C ILE A 465 4.46 -26.82 -25.75
N ALA A 466 3.98 -27.24 -26.92
CA ALA A 466 3.51 -26.35 -27.99
C ALA A 466 2.02 -26.60 -28.20
N ASP A 467 1.18 -25.58 -28.11
CA ASP A 467 -0.28 -25.64 -28.23
C ASP A 467 -0.96 -26.74 -27.37
N GLY A 468 -0.37 -27.00 -26.20
CA GLY A 468 -0.85 -28.00 -25.24
C GLY A 468 -0.33 -29.43 -25.47
N ASP A 469 0.44 -29.67 -26.54
CA ASP A 469 1.03 -30.97 -26.84
C ASP A 469 2.53 -30.96 -26.44
N LEU A 470 3.00 -32.05 -25.83
CA LEU A 470 4.38 -32.20 -25.37
C LEU A 470 5.25 -32.62 -26.56
N GLU A 471 5.86 -31.64 -27.22
CA GLU A 471 6.61 -31.78 -28.46
C GLU A 471 8.12 -31.89 -28.26
N VAL A 472 8.65 -31.29 -27.20
CA VAL A 472 10.11 -31.12 -27.03
C VAL A 472 10.59 -31.74 -25.73
N VAL A 473 11.69 -32.48 -25.80
CA VAL A 473 12.52 -32.91 -24.66
C VAL A 473 13.94 -32.41 -24.91
N SER A 474 14.53 -31.73 -23.94
CA SER A 474 15.83 -31.07 -24.07
C SER A 474 16.64 -31.15 -22.77
N ASP A 475 17.95 -30.84 -22.89
CA ASP A 475 18.87 -30.77 -21.75
C ASP A 475 18.90 -29.36 -21.11
N SER A 476 18.45 -28.32 -21.84
CA SER A 476 18.43 -26.93 -21.36
C SER A 476 17.13 -26.20 -21.68
N ILE A 477 16.83 -25.14 -20.91
CA ILE A 477 15.66 -24.30 -21.10
C ILE A 477 15.76 -23.55 -22.43
N GLU A 478 16.94 -23.02 -22.75
CA GLU A 478 17.22 -22.26 -23.96
C GLU A 478 16.96 -23.11 -25.22
N ASP A 479 17.51 -24.33 -25.26
CA ASP A 479 17.30 -25.24 -26.41
C ASP A 479 15.85 -25.70 -26.50
N ALA A 480 15.18 -25.92 -25.37
CA ALA A 480 13.76 -26.25 -25.35
C ALA A 480 12.92 -25.11 -25.91
N THR A 481 13.23 -23.87 -25.54
CA THR A 481 12.51 -22.67 -26.03
C THR A 481 12.63 -22.51 -27.54
N ILE A 482 13.85 -22.59 -28.08
CA ILE A 482 14.07 -22.50 -29.54
C ILE A 482 13.29 -23.60 -30.29
N ARG A 483 13.36 -24.84 -29.81
CA ARG A 483 12.67 -25.95 -30.46
C ARG A 483 11.14 -25.86 -30.33
N VAL A 484 10.62 -25.24 -29.26
CA VAL A 484 9.18 -24.94 -29.14
C VAL A 484 8.80 -23.86 -30.15
N LEU A 485 9.59 -22.80 -30.31
CA LEU A 485 9.37 -21.78 -31.34
C LEU A 485 9.39 -22.39 -32.76
N GLU A 486 10.33 -23.29 -33.06
CA GLU A 486 10.36 -24.03 -34.34
C GLU A 486 9.10 -24.89 -34.53
N ALA A 487 8.63 -25.59 -33.47
CA ALA A 487 7.42 -26.43 -33.53
C ALA A 487 6.14 -25.61 -33.70
N MET A 488 6.16 -24.34 -33.30
CA MET A 488 5.06 -23.39 -33.46
C MET A 488 5.13 -22.59 -34.78
N ASP A 489 6.08 -22.91 -35.67
CA ASP A 489 6.31 -22.20 -36.93
C ASP A 489 6.58 -20.69 -36.72
N ALA A 490 7.38 -20.33 -35.68
CA ALA A 490 7.67 -18.95 -35.34
C ALA A 490 8.40 -18.15 -36.44
N GLU A 491 8.98 -18.80 -37.45
CA GLU A 491 9.54 -18.16 -38.65
C GLU A 491 8.46 -17.47 -39.51
N ASP A 492 7.20 -17.91 -39.40
CA ASP A 492 6.05 -17.37 -40.16
C ASP A 492 5.20 -16.40 -39.31
N ALA A 493 5.59 -16.15 -38.04
CA ALA A 493 4.89 -15.26 -37.10
C ALA A 493 5.47 -13.83 -37.14
N ASP A 494 4.63 -12.84 -36.83
CA ASP A 494 5.02 -11.43 -36.76
C ASP A 494 5.53 -11.05 -35.36
N THR A 495 4.94 -11.61 -34.29
CA THR A 495 5.21 -11.22 -32.91
C THR A 495 5.44 -12.42 -31.97
N LEU A 496 6.33 -12.22 -31.00
CA LEU A 496 6.59 -13.13 -29.89
C LEU A 496 6.38 -12.41 -28.56
N THR A 497 5.43 -12.86 -27.77
CA THR A 497 5.35 -12.49 -26.35
C THR A 497 6.03 -13.57 -25.51
N ILE A 498 6.98 -13.20 -24.64
CA ILE A 498 7.74 -14.12 -23.79
C ILE A 498 7.77 -13.67 -22.34
N LEU A 499 7.37 -14.57 -21.42
CA LEU A 499 7.24 -14.32 -19.99
C LEU A 499 8.22 -15.19 -19.21
N ALA A 500 9.17 -14.58 -18.50
CA ALA A 500 10.11 -15.29 -17.64
C ALA A 500 9.53 -15.54 -16.25
N GLY A 501 9.70 -16.76 -15.73
CA GLY A 501 9.26 -17.19 -14.40
C GLY A 501 10.18 -16.73 -13.25
N GLU A 502 9.75 -16.98 -12.01
CA GLU A 502 10.45 -16.53 -10.79
C GLU A 502 11.83 -17.16 -10.61
N ASP A 503 12.00 -18.42 -11.05
CA ASP A 503 13.26 -19.18 -10.92
C ASP A 503 14.22 -19.00 -12.10
N TYR A 504 13.89 -18.18 -13.11
CA TYR A 504 14.74 -17.93 -14.27
C TYR A 504 15.42 -16.56 -14.14
N SER A 505 16.77 -16.56 -14.07
CA SER A 505 17.52 -15.34 -13.78
C SER A 505 17.49 -14.33 -14.94
N ASP A 506 17.70 -13.05 -14.63
CA ASP A 506 17.75 -11.99 -15.66
C ASP A 506 18.90 -12.22 -16.66
N GLU A 507 20.06 -12.71 -16.20
CA GLU A 507 21.21 -13.01 -17.06
C GLU A 507 20.91 -14.13 -18.06
N GLU A 508 20.21 -15.20 -17.61
CA GLU A 508 19.78 -16.29 -18.48
C GLU A 508 18.70 -15.83 -19.45
N PHE A 509 17.79 -14.98 -18.99
CA PHE A 509 16.71 -14.44 -19.83
C PHE A 509 17.25 -13.52 -20.92
N GLU A 510 18.15 -12.59 -20.60
CA GLU A 510 18.82 -11.75 -21.59
C GLU A 510 19.61 -12.57 -22.64
N ALA A 511 20.30 -13.64 -22.20
CA ALA A 511 21.02 -14.54 -23.11
C ALA A 511 20.06 -15.30 -24.04
N LEU A 512 18.90 -15.75 -23.52
CA LEU A 512 17.87 -16.40 -24.33
C LEU A 512 17.29 -15.45 -25.37
N LEU A 513 16.95 -14.21 -24.97
CA LEU A 513 16.40 -13.19 -25.90
C LEU A 513 17.40 -12.90 -27.03
N ALA A 514 18.69 -12.71 -26.72
CA ALA A 514 19.72 -12.48 -27.72
C ALA A 514 19.85 -13.66 -28.71
N ARG A 515 19.68 -14.91 -28.25
CA ARG A 515 19.67 -16.08 -29.09
C ARG A 515 18.43 -16.16 -29.99
N ILE A 516 17.25 -15.80 -29.47
CA ILE A 516 16.00 -15.75 -30.25
C ILE A 516 16.14 -14.69 -31.36
N GLU A 517 16.62 -13.49 -31.03
CA GLU A 517 16.90 -12.43 -32.02
C GLU A 517 17.86 -12.86 -33.13
N GLU A 518 18.84 -13.72 -32.84
CA GLU A 518 19.81 -14.26 -33.83
C GLU A 518 19.17 -15.33 -34.72
N GLU A 519 18.29 -16.19 -34.16
CA GLU A 519 17.71 -17.33 -34.90
C GLU A 519 16.43 -16.94 -35.66
N PHE A 520 15.66 -15.91 -35.17
CA PHE A 520 14.39 -15.43 -35.73
C PHE A 520 14.46 -13.91 -36.00
N GLU A 521 15.24 -13.52 -37.05
CA GLU A 521 15.57 -12.12 -37.34
C GLU A 521 14.36 -11.19 -37.60
N ASP A 522 13.25 -11.73 -38.10
CA ASP A 522 12.05 -10.96 -38.51
C ASP A 522 10.98 -10.90 -37.39
N LEU A 523 11.17 -11.58 -36.24
CA LEU A 523 10.20 -11.69 -35.15
C LEU A 523 10.30 -10.50 -34.19
N GLU A 524 9.21 -9.74 -34.01
CA GLU A 524 9.15 -8.68 -33.00
C GLU A 524 8.94 -9.28 -31.61
N ILE A 525 9.89 -9.04 -30.68
CA ILE A 525 9.90 -9.67 -29.35
C ILE A 525 9.38 -8.70 -28.29
N ASP A 526 8.28 -9.06 -27.62
CA ASP A 526 7.77 -8.42 -26.41
C ASP A 526 8.07 -9.30 -25.18
N SER A 527 9.04 -8.87 -24.36
CA SER A 527 9.57 -9.67 -23.26
C SER A 527 9.28 -9.07 -21.89
N HIS A 528 8.80 -9.89 -20.95
CA HIS A 528 8.45 -9.46 -19.61
C HIS A 528 8.84 -10.48 -18.54
N ARG A 529 8.92 -9.99 -17.29
CA ARG A 529 8.99 -10.84 -16.08
C ARG A 529 7.57 -11.17 -15.63
N GLY A 530 7.13 -12.39 -15.90
CA GLY A 530 5.82 -12.86 -15.44
C GLY A 530 5.80 -13.30 -13.97
N GLU A 531 7.00 -13.67 -13.44
CA GLU A 531 7.18 -14.17 -12.06
C GLU A 531 6.30 -15.40 -11.74
N GLN A 532 5.91 -16.15 -12.78
CA GLN A 532 5.14 -17.37 -12.61
C GLN A 532 6.00 -18.50 -12.05
N PRO A 533 5.46 -19.31 -11.11
CA PRO A 533 6.14 -20.50 -10.60
C PRO A 533 6.09 -21.65 -11.62
N LEU A 534 6.99 -22.61 -11.53
CA LEU A 534 7.05 -23.88 -12.27
C LEU A 534 7.41 -23.77 -13.75
N TYR A 535 7.10 -22.69 -14.41
CA TYR A 535 7.38 -22.46 -15.83
C TYR A 535 8.45 -21.40 -15.98
N PRO A 536 9.73 -21.77 -16.17
CA PRO A 536 10.78 -20.81 -16.46
C PRO A 536 10.45 -19.88 -17.63
N ILE A 537 9.78 -20.41 -18.66
CA ILE A 537 9.33 -19.64 -19.82
C ILE A 537 7.90 -20.01 -20.18
N VAL A 538 7.08 -18.99 -20.42
CA VAL A 538 5.78 -19.07 -21.10
C VAL A 538 5.84 -18.09 -22.27
N LEU A 539 5.35 -18.49 -23.43
CA LEU A 539 5.42 -17.65 -24.62
C LEU A 539 4.21 -17.85 -25.54
N SER A 540 4.00 -16.90 -26.44
CA SER A 540 3.08 -17.02 -27.56
C SER A 540 3.67 -16.40 -28.81
N VAL A 541 3.24 -16.91 -29.97
CA VAL A 541 3.51 -16.30 -31.28
C VAL A 541 2.21 -16.05 -32.02
N GLU A 542 2.15 -14.93 -32.75
CA GLU A 542 1.01 -14.45 -33.55
C GLU A 542 1.46 -14.05 -34.95
#